data_58499952a2e72c19982f2ef25fd4147f
#
_entry.id   58499952a2e72c19982f2ef25fd4147f
#
_cell.length_a   1.000
_cell.length_b   1.000
_cell.length_c   1.000
_cell.angle_alpha   90.00
_cell.angle_beta   90.00
_cell.angle_gamma   90.00
#
_symmetry.space_group_name_H-M   'P 1'
#
loop_
_entity.id
_entity.type
_entity.pdbx_description
1 polymer ?
#
loop_
_entity_poly.entity_id
_entity_poly.type
_entity_poly.pdbx_seq_one_letter_code
_entity_poly.pdbx_strand_id
1 'polypeptide(L)'
;KRGHDVVLCDKNEELGGLMKLASVPIAKQDLAKVTQYMVRKLEEAGVEIRLNCEVNKNMLQNEFADYEVVMSNGASPVVIQPFTTFKHWATADDILGGKAFPGRRIVVIGGGSVGCETADYLAPLVYDRLPRDRKVTVIEMAPEVMSTESGPGRSLLVQRMMKKGIELICNAKVEKVEENKIYYSINGETHCISDADTLIFAVGYRPDKALADTLNELKITYHTIGDANSVGTIQDAIHAGYDLAKEL
;
A
#
# COMPACT_ATOMS: atom_id res chain seq x y z
N LYS A 1 7.54 26.65 9.40
CA LYS A 1 7.62 28.04 8.86
C LYS A 1 6.64 29.01 9.53
N ARG A 2 5.70 28.51 10.33
CA ARG A 2 4.77 29.33 11.14
C ARG A 2 5.29 29.58 12.57
N GLY A 3 6.44 29.05 12.93
CA GLY A 3 7.08 29.28 14.24
C GLY A 3 6.80 28.17 15.27
N HIS A 4 6.22 27.06 14.87
CA HIS A 4 6.05 25.89 15.75
C HIS A 4 7.35 25.10 15.83
N ASP A 5 7.65 24.60 17.02
CA ASP A 5 8.64 23.55 17.23
C ASP A 5 8.00 22.20 16.92
N VAL A 6 8.56 21.46 15.96
CA VAL A 6 7.95 20.24 15.44
C VAL A 6 8.86 19.04 15.70
N VAL A 7 8.30 17.98 16.28
CA VAL A 7 8.94 16.67 16.42
C VAL A 7 8.17 15.69 15.55
N LEU A 8 8.85 15.00 14.64
CA LEU A 8 8.31 13.96 13.79
C LEU A 8 8.87 12.60 14.22
N CYS A 9 7.99 11.73 14.72
CA CYS A 9 8.36 10.35 15.09
C CYS A 9 7.91 9.38 14.00
N ASP A 10 8.79 8.50 13.56
CA ASP A 10 8.48 7.39 12.66
C ASP A 10 9.06 6.09 13.20
N LYS A 11 8.25 5.03 13.24
CA LYS A 11 8.67 3.70 13.70
C LYS A 11 9.69 3.02 12.78
N ASN A 12 9.79 3.47 11.54
CA ASN A 12 10.72 2.93 10.56
C ASN A 12 12.11 3.57 10.68
N GLU A 13 13.09 2.96 10.05
CA GLU A 13 14.47 3.45 9.97
C GLU A 13 14.66 4.63 9.03
N GLU A 14 13.65 4.94 8.20
CA GLU A 14 13.66 6.07 7.27
C GLU A 14 12.23 6.54 6.96
N LEU A 15 12.10 7.82 6.62
CA LEU A 15 10.85 8.44 6.24
C LEU A 15 10.39 8.02 4.85
N GLY A 16 9.10 8.15 4.59
CA GLY A 16 8.49 7.96 3.27
C GLY A 16 7.36 6.93 3.23
N GLY A 17 7.29 6.03 4.21
CA GLY A 17 6.16 5.10 4.34
C GLY A 17 5.79 4.39 3.03
N LEU A 18 4.50 4.39 2.69
CA LEU A 18 3.99 3.75 1.47
C LEU A 18 4.50 4.37 0.16
N MET A 19 4.98 5.62 0.16
CA MET A 19 5.58 6.22 -1.03
C MET A 19 6.84 5.50 -1.50
N LYS A 20 7.59 4.90 -0.59
CA LYS A 20 8.76 4.06 -0.93
C LYS A 20 8.32 2.85 -1.74
N LEU A 21 7.26 2.15 -1.28
CA LEU A 21 6.70 1.00 -1.99
C LEU A 21 6.11 1.42 -3.35
N ALA A 22 5.39 2.54 -3.38
CA ALA A 22 4.83 3.09 -4.62
C ALA A 22 5.91 3.48 -5.66
N SER A 23 7.16 3.69 -5.25
CA SER A 23 8.26 4.00 -6.16
C SER A 23 8.95 2.76 -6.77
N VAL A 24 8.65 1.54 -6.28
CA VAL A 24 9.28 0.29 -6.74
C VAL A 24 8.84 -0.13 -8.15
N PRO A 25 7.53 -0.04 -8.53
CA PRO A 25 7.10 -0.40 -9.87
C PRO A 25 7.82 0.39 -10.96
N ILE A 26 8.09 -0.28 -12.08
CA ILE A 26 8.71 0.32 -13.27
C ILE A 26 7.89 1.53 -13.70
N ALA A 27 8.38 2.64 -14.04
CA ALA A 27 7.72 3.90 -14.41
C ALA A 27 7.24 4.77 -13.22
N LYS A 28 7.43 4.35 -11.96
CA LYS A 28 7.13 5.18 -10.78
C LYS A 28 8.35 5.54 -9.94
N GLN A 29 9.54 5.17 -10.35
CA GLN A 29 10.79 5.37 -9.61
C GLN A 29 11.08 6.83 -9.26
N ASP A 30 10.57 7.78 -10.05
CA ASP A 30 10.69 9.21 -9.75
C ASP A 30 9.95 9.65 -8.47
N LEU A 31 8.99 8.85 -7.96
CA LEU A 31 8.34 9.13 -6.67
C LEU A 31 9.35 9.13 -5.51
N ALA A 32 10.43 8.36 -5.61
CA ALA A 32 11.48 8.37 -4.60
C ALA A 32 12.13 9.77 -4.47
N LYS A 33 12.26 10.51 -5.57
CA LYS A 33 12.79 11.88 -5.56
C LYS A 33 11.87 12.86 -4.81
N VAL A 34 10.56 12.64 -4.86
CA VAL A 34 9.58 13.45 -4.11
C VAL A 34 9.78 13.25 -2.61
N THR A 35 9.92 11.99 -2.17
CA THR A 35 10.21 11.69 -0.76
C THR A 35 11.52 12.33 -0.30
N GLN A 36 12.60 12.18 -1.07
CA GLN A 36 13.90 12.79 -0.77
C GLN A 36 13.81 14.32 -0.68
N TYR A 37 13.06 14.95 -1.59
CA TYR A 37 12.82 16.38 -1.55
C TYR A 37 12.08 16.80 -0.26
N MET A 38 11.03 16.07 0.13
CA MET A 38 10.25 16.37 1.34
C MET A 38 11.11 16.21 2.60
N VAL A 39 11.89 15.14 2.71
CA VAL A 39 12.79 14.92 3.86
C VAL A 39 13.78 16.09 4.00
N ARG A 40 14.45 16.47 2.92
CA ARG A 40 15.35 17.63 2.94
C ARG A 40 14.62 18.91 3.37
N LYS A 41 13.36 19.11 2.97
CA LYS A 41 12.59 20.29 3.40
C LYS A 41 12.21 20.28 4.87
N LEU A 42 12.05 19.12 5.49
CA LEU A 42 11.88 19.00 6.93
C LEU A 42 13.18 19.40 7.66
N GLU A 43 14.33 18.90 7.21
CA GLU A 43 15.65 19.24 7.75
C GLU A 43 15.95 20.74 7.63
N GLU A 44 15.72 21.34 6.44
CA GLU A 44 15.87 22.79 6.21
C GLU A 44 14.92 23.63 7.10
N ALA A 45 13.79 23.06 7.51
CA ALA A 45 12.82 23.73 8.39
C ALA A 45 13.15 23.55 9.88
N GLY A 46 14.18 22.78 10.23
CA GLY A 46 14.59 22.52 11.62
C GLY A 46 13.66 21.56 12.35
N VAL A 47 12.93 20.71 11.64
CA VAL A 47 12.08 19.67 12.26
C VAL A 47 12.95 18.62 12.94
N GLU A 48 12.68 18.32 14.20
CA GLU A 48 13.32 17.22 14.90
C GLU A 48 12.75 15.89 14.36
N ILE A 49 13.59 15.08 13.72
CA ILE A 49 13.19 13.79 13.14
C ILE A 49 13.71 12.65 14.03
N ARG A 50 12.80 11.83 14.52
CA ARG A 50 13.10 10.63 15.33
C ARG A 50 12.68 9.37 14.59
N LEU A 51 13.64 8.65 14.04
CA LEU A 51 13.46 7.37 13.38
C LEU A 51 13.56 6.22 14.38
N ASN A 52 13.06 5.02 14.01
CA ASN A 52 12.93 3.87 14.90
C ASN A 52 12.21 4.25 16.22
N CYS A 53 11.29 5.18 16.14
CA CYS A 53 10.57 5.76 17.27
C CYS A 53 9.07 5.51 17.13
N GLU A 54 8.60 4.42 17.71
CA GLU A 54 7.17 4.14 17.82
C GLU A 54 6.61 4.84 19.05
N VAL A 55 5.75 5.83 18.81
CA VAL A 55 5.12 6.60 19.89
C VAL A 55 4.23 5.70 20.73
N ASN A 56 4.45 5.72 22.03
CA ASN A 56 3.74 4.89 22.99
C ASN A 56 3.09 5.71 24.11
N LYS A 57 2.28 5.04 24.92
CA LYS A 57 1.53 5.65 26.05
C LYS A 57 2.42 6.44 27.02
N ASN A 58 3.60 5.92 27.35
CA ASN A 58 4.50 6.59 28.28
C ASN A 58 5.07 7.90 27.70
N MET A 59 5.43 7.91 26.42
CA MET A 59 5.89 9.13 25.73
C MET A 59 4.81 10.19 25.69
N LEU A 60 3.55 9.80 25.37
CA LEU A 60 2.40 10.71 25.31
C LEU A 60 2.08 11.33 26.68
N GLN A 61 2.27 10.60 27.78
CA GLN A 61 1.97 11.07 29.14
C GLN A 61 3.08 11.93 29.76
N ASN A 62 4.31 11.81 29.28
CA ASN A 62 5.46 12.49 29.88
C ASN A 62 6.14 13.44 28.91
N GLU A 63 6.81 12.92 27.89
CA GLU A 63 7.62 13.70 26.98
C GLU A 63 6.80 14.62 26.07
N PHE A 64 5.64 14.13 25.60
CA PHE A 64 4.75 14.84 24.70
C PHE A 64 3.46 15.34 25.37
N ALA A 65 3.44 15.44 26.71
CA ALA A 65 2.25 15.81 27.45
C ALA A 65 1.68 17.20 27.09
N ASP A 66 2.56 18.12 26.71
CA ASP A 66 2.20 19.51 26.37
C ASP A 66 2.19 19.75 24.84
N TYR A 67 2.30 18.69 24.02
CA TYR A 67 2.32 18.81 22.56
C TYR A 67 0.91 18.71 21.96
N GLU A 68 0.68 19.49 20.92
CA GLU A 68 -0.43 19.26 19.98
C GLU A 68 -0.11 18.04 19.13
N VAL A 69 -0.99 17.03 19.12
CA VAL A 69 -0.74 15.76 18.47
C VAL A 69 -1.36 15.69 17.09
N VAL A 70 -0.53 15.45 16.08
CA VAL A 70 -0.98 15.19 14.70
C VAL A 70 -0.67 13.75 14.32
N MET A 71 -1.71 12.95 14.16
CA MET A 71 -1.59 11.55 13.79
C MET A 71 -1.58 11.40 12.26
N SER A 72 -0.45 10.89 11.72
CA SER A 72 -0.24 10.61 10.28
C SER A 72 0.40 9.26 10.04
N ASN A 73 0.09 8.28 10.91
CA ASN A 73 0.66 6.94 10.91
C ASN A 73 0.23 6.05 9.73
N GLY A 74 -0.58 6.59 8.80
CA GLY A 74 -0.91 5.95 7.54
C GLY A 74 -1.95 4.84 7.66
N ALA A 75 -1.83 3.85 6.77
CA ALA A 75 -2.76 2.74 6.65
C ALA A 75 -1.99 1.42 6.45
N SER A 76 -2.67 0.32 6.75
CA SER A 76 -2.14 -1.03 6.57
C SER A 76 -2.93 -1.77 5.48
N PRO A 77 -2.29 -2.68 4.72
CA PRO A 77 -2.98 -3.45 3.69
C PRO A 77 -4.06 -4.35 4.28
N VAL A 78 -5.16 -4.48 3.57
CA VAL A 78 -6.25 -5.39 3.94
C VAL A 78 -5.86 -6.82 3.60
N VAL A 79 -5.97 -7.72 4.57
CA VAL A 79 -5.78 -9.16 4.42
C VAL A 79 -7.11 -9.86 4.64
N ILE A 80 -7.51 -10.73 3.70
CA ILE A 80 -8.74 -11.51 3.79
C ILE A 80 -8.45 -12.76 4.61
N GLN A 81 -8.81 -12.74 5.89
CA GLN A 81 -8.44 -13.76 6.87
C GLN A 81 -8.74 -15.23 6.45
N PRO A 82 -9.91 -15.57 5.87
CA PRO A 82 -10.16 -16.92 5.41
C PRO A 82 -9.18 -17.44 4.35
N PHE A 83 -8.50 -16.53 3.63
CA PHE A 83 -7.57 -16.88 2.56
C PHE A 83 -6.10 -16.96 3.03
N THR A 84 -5.82 -16.62 4.28
CA THR A 84 -4.49 -16.77 4.88
C THR A 84 -4.13 -18.25 5.16
N THR A 85 -5.07 -19.16 4.96
CA THR A 85 -4.83 -20.61 4.94
C THR A 85 -4.06 -21.06 3.70
N PHE A 86 -3.96 -20.23 2.65
CA PHE A 86 -3.10 -20.50 1.51
C PHE A 86 -1.63 -20.50 1.95
N LYS A 87 -0.89 -21.53 1.56
CA LYS A 87 0.44 -21.82 2.12
C LYS A 87 1.44 -20.68 1.98
N HIS A 88 1.44 -20.03 0.82
CA HIS A 88 2.35 -18.92 0.51
C HIS A 88 1.53 -17.71 0.08
N TRP A 89 1.12 -16.93 1.05
CA TRP A 89 0.45 -15.66 0.81
C TRP A 89 1.33 -14.49 1.25
N ALA A 90 1.11 -13.34 0.64
CA ALA A 90 1.75 -12.08 0.97
C ALA A 90 0.81 -10.91 0.65
N THR A 91 1.11 -9.75 1.16
CA THR A 91 0.51 -8.50 0.68
C THR A 91 1.32 -7.95 -0.50
N ALA A 92 0.72 -7.06 -1.27
CA ALA A 92 1.47 -6.30 -2.28
C ALA A 92 2.66 -5.54 -1.66
N ASP A 93 2.48 -5.01 -0.44
CA ASP A 93 3.52 -4.32 0.32
C ASP A 93 4.71 -5.23 0.64
N ASP A 94 4.45 -6.48 1.04
CA ASP A 94 5.52 -7.44 1.31
C ASP A 94 6.35 -7.76 0.06
N ILE A 95 5.69 -7.84 -1.08
CA ILE A 95 6.35 -8.08 -2.37
C ILE A 95 7.18 -6.86 -2.79
N LEU A 96 6.58 -5.68 -2.82
CA LEU A 96 7.25 -4.44 -3.23
C LEU A 96 8.33 -4.03 -2.24
N GLY A 97 8.14 -4.34 -0.96
CA GLY A 97 9.13 -4.10 0.11
C GLY A 97 10.25 -5.15 0.18
N GLY A 98 10.23 -6.18 -0.68
CA GLY A 98 11.24 -7.25 -0.67
C GLY A 98 11.20 -8.17 0.55
N LYS A 99 10.08 -8.17 1.29
CA LYS A 99 9.88 -9.02 2.48
C LYS A 99 9.39 -10.42 2.14
N ALA A 100 8.76 -10.57 0.97
CA ALA A 100 8.29 -11.86 0.47
C ALA A 100 8.72 -12.08 -0.97
N PHE A 101 9.04 -13.34 -1.30
CA PHE A 101 9.50 -13.74 -2.64
C PHE A 101 8.46 -14.67 -3.26
N PRO A 102 7.80 -14.26 -4.34
CA PRO A 102 6.78 -15.08 -4.99
C PRO A 102 7.41 -16.18 -5.84
N GLY A 103 6.66 -17.25 -6.03
CA GLY A 103 7.01 -18.37 -6.91
C GLY A 103 6.81 -18.03 -8.39
N ARG A 104 6.29 -19.02 -9.13
CA ARG A 104 6.12 -18.91 -10.59
C ARG A 104 4.68 -18.74 -11.03
N ARG A 105 3.71 -19.20 -10.23
CA ARG A 105 2.27 -19.17 -10.52
C ARG A 105 1.54 -18.32 -9.51
N ILE A 106 1.50 -17.05 -9.80
CA ILE A 106 1.11 -16.00 -8.89
C ILE A 106 -0.32 -15.57 -9.19
N VAL A 107 -1.14 -15.51 -8.14
CA VAL A 107 -2.47 -14.92 -8.21
C VAL A 107 -2.53 -13.69 -7.33
N VAL A 108 -2.91 -12.56 -7.92
CA VAL A 108 -3.14 -11.29 -7.23
C VAL A 108 -4.64 -11.11 -7.07
N ILE A 109 -5.12 -10.97 -5.85
CA ILE A 109 -6.51 -10.60 -5.56
C ILE A 109 -6.59 -9.10 -5.42
N GLY A 110 -7.42 -8.48 -6.28
CA GLY A 110 -7.60 -7.05 -6.40
C GLY A 110 -6.87 -6.45 -7.59
N GLY A 111 -7.64 -5.90 -8.51
CA GLY A 111 -7.19 -5.26 -9.76
C GLY A 111 -7.20 -3.74 -9.71
N GLY A 112 -7.08 -3.14 -8.52
CA GLY A 112 -6.82 -1.71 -8.36
C GLY A 112 -5.40 -1.35 -8.80
N SER A 113 -5.00 -0.06 -8.63
CA SER A 113 -3.69 0.44 -9.03
C SER A 113 -2.55 -0.39 -8.43
N VAL A 114 -2.59 -0.65 -7.11
CA VAL A 114 -1.54 -1.42 -6.41
C VAL A 114 -1.44 -2.85 -6.94
N GLY A 115 -2.58 -3.53 -7.15
CA GLY A 115 -2.58 -4.90 -7.65
C GLY A 115 -2.05 -5.00 -9.08
N CYS A 116 -2.47 -4.09 -9.96
CA CYS A 116 -1.99 -4.05 -11.35
C CYS A 116 -0.49 -3.71 -11.42
N GLU A 117 -0.02 -2.77 -10.62
CA GLU A 117 1.40 -2.39 -10.56
C GLU A 117 2.28 -3.51 -10.00
N THR A 118 1.78 -4.21 -8.97
CA THR A 118 2.46 -5.38 -8.41
C THR A 118 2.51 -6.52 -9.42
N ALA A 119 1.42 -6.79 -10.12
CA ALA A 119 1.39 -7.79 -11.19
C ALA A 119 2.36 -7.45 -12.33
N ASP A 120 2.38 -6.18 -12.76
CA ASP A 120 3.33 -5.70 -13.78
C ASP A 120 4.78 -5.81 -13.32
N TYR A 121 5.07 -5.50 -12.06
CA TYR A 121 6.40 -5.64 -11.46
C TYR A 121 6.87 -7.10 -11.44
N LEU A 122 5.98 -8.04 -11.17
CA LEU A 122 6.27 -9.47 -11.05
C LEU A 122 6.36 -10.19 -12.39
N ALA A 123 5.65 -9.73 -13.40
CA ALA A 123 5.67 -10.36 -14.72
C ALA A 123 6.98 -10.09 -15.45
N PRO A 124 7.59 -11.10 -16.12
CA PRO A 124 8.84 -10.94 -16.82
C PRO A 124 8.73 -9.90 -17.94
N LEU A 125 9.78 -9.13 -18.14
CA LEU A 125 9.89 -8.23 -19.28
C LEU A 125 10.00 -9.06 -20.57
N VAL A 126 9.41 -8.55 -21.66
CA VAL A 126 9.40 -9.23 -22.98
C VAL A 126 10.82 -9.53 -23.48
N TYR A 127 11.82 -8.77 -23.03
CA TYR A 127 13.23 -8.89 -23.42
C TYR A 127 14.14 -9.52 -22.36
N ASP A 128 13.56 -9.96 -21.21
CA ASP A 128 14.35 -10.62 -20.18
C ASP A 128 14.85 -11.99 -20.68
N ARG A 129 16.13 -12.25 -20.41
CA ARG A 129 16.73 -13.56 -20.59
C ARG A 129 16.36 -14.54 -19.47
N LEU A 130 15.58 -14.09 -18.48
CA LEU A 130 15.08 -14.91 -17.39
C LEU A 130 13.98 -15.85 -17.86
N PRO A 131 13.80 -16.99 -17.18
CA PRO A 131 12.78 -17.98 -17.56
C PRO A 131 11.40 -17.31 -17.68
N ARG A 132 10.79 -17.41 -18.86
CA ARG A 132 9.44 -16.89 -19.15
C ARG A 132 8.32 -17.76 -18.58
N ASP A 133 8.62 -18.60 -17.62
CA ASP A 133 7.69 -19.57 -17.04
C ASP A 133 6.89 -19.01 -15.85
N ARG A 134 7.12 -17.74 -15.49
CA ARG A 134 6.30 -17.07 -14.46
C ARG A 134 4.98 -16.64 -15.07
N LYS A 135 3.87 -17.14 -14.49
CA LYS A 135 2.50 -16.78 -14.84
C LYS A 135 1.93 -15.89 -13.72
N VAL A 136 1.37 -14.76 -14.09
CA VAL A 136 0.70 -13.84 -13.17
C VAL A 136 -0.75 -13.69 -13.61
N THR A 137 -1.68 -13.92 -12.69
CA THR A 137 -3.13 -13.76 -12.89
C THR A 137 -3.65 -12.74 -11.89
N VAL A 138 -4.44 -11.78 -12.34
CA VAL A 138 -5.13 -10.81 -11.47
C VAL A 138 -6.62 -11.15 -11.47
N ILE A 139 -7.22 -11.30 -10.28
CA ILE A 139 -8.66 -11.52 -10.11
C ILE A 139 -9.26 -10.23 -9.54
N GLU A 140 -10.27 -9.69 -10.24
CA GLU A 140 -10.92 -8.43 -9.91
C GLU A 140 -12.45 -8.59 -9.93
N MET A 141 -13.11 -8.05 -8.90
CA MET A 141 -14.57 -8.09 -8.78
C MET A 141 -15.28 -7.09 -9.73
N ALA A 142 -14.63 -5.98 -10.01
CA ALA A 142 -15.15 -4.98 -10.95
C ALA A 142 -15.10 -5.50 -12.40
N PRO A 143 -15.91 -4.90 -13.30
CA PRO A 143 -15.92 -5.26 -14.73
C PRO A 143 -14.57 -5.05 -15.43
N GLU A 144 -13.72 -4.20 -14.89
CA GLU A 144 -12.40 -3.89 -15.43
C GLU A 144 -11.42 -3.55 -14.31
N VAL A 145 -10.14 -3.79 -14.56
CA VAL A 145 -9.08 -3.40 -13.63
C VAL A 145 -8.90 -1.88 -13.61
N MET A 146 -8.48 -1.35 -12.46
CA MET A 146 -8.28 0.09 -12.23
C MET A 146 -9.51 0.93 -12.61
N SER A 147 -10.71 0.45 -12.29
CA SER A 147 -11.98 1.06 -12.68
C SER A 147 -12.18 2.47 -12.09
N THR A 148 -11.51 2.80 -11.00
CA THR A 148 -11.54 4.12 -10.36
C THR A 148 -10.51 5.10 -10.93
N GLU A 149 -9.58 4.61 -11.73
CA GLU A 149 -8.51 5.42 -12.32
C GLU A 149 -8.95 5.99 -13.67
N SER A 150 -8.60 7.23 -13.90
CA SER A 150 -8.82 7.90 -15.18
C SER A 150 -7.49 8.38 -15.77
N GLY A 151 -7.44 8.46 -17.10
CA GLY A 151 -6.31 9.04 -17.80
C GLY A 151 -5.36 8.05 -18.47
N PRO A 152 -4.30 8.56 -19.11
CA PRO A 152 -3.42 7.77 -19.98
C PRO A 152 -2.57 6.75 -19.21
N GLY A 153 -2.28 7.00 -17.94
CA GLY A 153 -1.49 6.10 -17.10
C GLY A 153 -2.11 4.71 -16.97
N ARG A 154 -3.44 4.65 -16.77
CA ARG A 154 -4.20 3.40 -16.73
C ARG A 154 -4.06 2.61 -18.02
N SER A 155 -4.34 3.25 -19.16
CA SER A 155 -4.29 2.60 -20.47
C SER A 155 -2.89 2.05 -20.79
N LEU A 156 -1.85 2.79 -20.47
CA LEU A 156 -0.45 2.37 -20.67
C LEU A 156 -0.07 1.18 -19.80
N LEU A 157 -0.48 1.17 -18.53
CA LEU A 157 -0.22 0.05 -17.63
C LEU A 157 -0.95 -1.21 -18.10
N VAL A 158 -2.24 -1.12 -18.40
CA VAL A 158 -3.03 -2.26 -18.89
C VAL A 158 -2.44 -2.84 -20.17
N GLN A 159 -2.07 -1.99 -21.15
CA GLN A 159 -1.40 -2.45 -22.37
C GLN A 159 -0.08 -3.17 -22.09
N ARG A 160 0.71 -2.67 -21.12
CA ARG A 160 1.97 -3.31 -20.73
C ARG A 160 1.73 -4.67 -20.08
N MET A 161 0.74 -4.77 -19.19
CA MET A 161 0.32 -6.01 -18.57
C MET A 161 -0.09 -7.07 -19.59
N MET A 162 -0.91 -6.66 -20.58
CA MET A 162 -1.32 -7.55 -21.69
C MET A 162 -0.13 -8.03 -22.50
N LYS A 163 0.82 -7.14 -22.85
CA LYS A 163 2.04 -7.51 -23.57
C LYS A 163 2.94 -8.49 -22.79
N LYS A 164 2.91 -8.41 -21.46
CA LYS A 164 3.63 -9.35 -20.58
C LYS A 164 2.89 -10.67 -20.39
N GLY A 165 1.70 -10.84 -20.95
CA GLY A 165 0.89 -12.04 -20.80
C GLY A 165 0.26 -12.21 -19.42
N ILE A 166 0.04 -11.12 -18.69
CA ILE A 166 -0.70 -11.15 -17.44
C ILE A 166 -2.16 -11.45 -17.75
N GLU A 167 -2.71 -12.45 -17.09
CA GLU A 167 -4.11 -12.83 -17.20
C GLU A 167 -4.97 -11.94 -16.29
N LEU A 168 -5.99 -11.28 -16.87
CA LEU A 168 -6.92 -10.43 -16.14
C LEU A 168 -8.29 -11.12 -16.11
N ILE A 169 -8.75 -11.50 -14.91
CA ILE A 169 -10.06 -12.14 -14.68
C ILE A 169 -10.93 -11.13 -13.94
N CYS A 170 -11.77 -10.41 -14.70
CA CYS A 170 -12.70 -9.41 -14.18
C CYS A 170 -14.10 -10.00 -13.93
N ASN A 171 -14.98 -9.24 -13.24
CA ASN A 171 -16.29 -9.71 -12.75
C ASN A 171 -16.17 -10.99 -11.92
N ALA A 172 -15.03 -11.18 -11.25
CA ALA A 172 -14.66 -12.41 -10.59
C ALA A 172 -14.43 -12.19 -9.09
N LYS A 173 -15.12 -12.96 -8.26
CA LYS A 173 -14.99 -12.92 -6.81
C LYS A 173 -14.33 -14.20 -6.30
N VAL A 174 -13.21 -14.07 -5.59
CA VAL A 174 -12.59 -15.20 -4.92
C VAL A 174 -13.48 -15.62 -3.75
N GLU A 175 -13.86 -16.90 -3.73
CA GLU A 175 -14.77 -17.46 -2.73
C GLU A 175 -14.04 -18.34 -1.71
N LYS A 176 -13.00 -19.06 -2.15
CA LYS A 176 -12.29 -20.04 -1.33
C LYS A 176 -10.86 -20.26 -1.82
N VAL A 177 -9.97 -20.59 -0.89
CA VAL A 177 -8.61 -21.07 -1.19
C VAL A 177 -8.35 -22.41 -0.50
N GLU A 178 -7.59 -23.28 -1.14
CA GLU A 178 -7.15 -24.58 -0.61
C GLU A 178 -5.74 -24.86 -1.15
N GLU A 179 -4.82 -25.30 -0.32
CA GLU A 179 -3.43 -25.62 -0.69
C GLU A 179 -2.85 -24.79 -1.86
N ASN A 180 -3.03 -25.27 -3.10
CA ASN A 180 -2.59 -24.62 -4.34
C ASN A 180 -3.75 -24.25 -5.27
N LYS A 181 -4.99 -24.22 -4.75
CA LYS A 181 -6.21 -23.97 -5.52
C LYS A 181 -6.88 -22.69 -5.05
N ILE A 182 -7.33 -21.90 -6.02
CA ILE A 182 -8.09 -20.68 -5.78
C ILE A 182 -9.39 -20.79 -6.56
N TYR A 183 -10.50 -20.81 -5.81
CA TYR A 183 -11.84 -20.87 -6.37
C TYR A 183 -12.43 -19.48 -6.44
N TYR A 184 -12.98 -19.13 -7.57
CA TYR A 184 -13.64 -17.84 -7.81
C TYR A 184 -14.92 -18.02 -8.60
N SER A 185 -15.85 -17.09 -8.47
CA SER A 185 -17.11 -17.09 -9.19
C SER A 185 -17.17 -15.97 -10.22
N ILE A 186 -17.74 -16.23 -11.39
CA ILE A 186 -18.14 -15.28 -12.41
C ILE A 186 -19.60 -15.51 -12.72
N ASN A 187 -20.46 -14.52 -12.55
CA ASN A 187 -21.90 -14.64 -12.79
C ASN A 187 -22.57 -15.85 -12.10
N GLY A 188 -22.06 -16.26 -10.93
CA GLY A 188 -22.56 -17.41 -10.17
C GLY A 188 -21.97 -18.76 -10.59
N GLU A 189 -21.16 -18.82 -11.63
CA GLU A 189 -20.43 -20.02 -12.03
C GLU A 189 -19.08 -20.11 -11.31
N THR A 190 -18.77 -21.28 -10.76
CA THR A 190 -17.51 -21.50 -10.04
C THR A 190 -16.41 -21.96 -10.98
N HIS A 191 -15.27 -21.29 -10.88
CA HIS A 191 -14.03 -21.58 -11.60
C HIS A 191 -12.91 -21.88 -10.60
N CYS A 192 -11.82 -22.49 -11.08
CA CYS A 192 -10.68 -22.86 -10.23
C CYS A 192 -9.35 -22.66 -10.96
N ILE A 193 -8.43 -21.96 -10.32
CA ILE A 193 -6.99 -22.02 -10.64
C ILE A 193 -6.39 -23.10 -9.75
N SER A 194 -5.89 -24.18 -10.35
CA SER A 194 -5.51 -25.41 -9.63
C SER A 194 -4.01 -25.57 -9.36
N ASP A 195 -3.21 -24.59 -9.77
CA ASP A 195 -1.75 -24.70 -9.74
C ASP A 195 -1.06 -23.42 -9.23
N ALA A 196 -1.78 -22.61 -8.47
CA ALA A 196 -1.22 -21.41 -7.84
C ALA A 196 -0.18 -21.79 -6.76
N ASP A 197 0.95 -21.12 -6.74
CA ASP A 197 1.95 -21.29 -5.70
C ASP A 197 2.09 -20.05 -4.79
N THR A 198 1.59 -18.91 -5.22
CA THR A 198 1.63 -17.66 -4.45
C THR A 198 0.33 -16.91 -4.58
N LEU A 199 -0.20 -16.46 -3.44
CA LEU A 199 -1.38 -15.61 -3.34
C LEU A 199 -0.98 -14.24 -2.83
N ILE A 200 -1.37 -13.16 -3.54
CA ILE A 200 -1.04 -11.79 -3.15
C ILE A 200 -2.33 -11.01 -2.91
N PHE A 201 -2.43 -10.39 -1.73
CA PHE A 201 -3.51 -9.47 -1.40
C PHE A 201 -3.18 -8.06 -1.85
N ALA A 202 -4.05 -7.48 -2.68
CA ALA A 202 -4.01 -6.10 -3.14
C ALA A 202 -5.42 -5.47 -3.11
N VAL A 203 -6.19 -5.78 -2.06
CA VAL A 203 -7.62 -5.45 -1.92
C VAL A 203 -7.84 -4.13 -1.14
N GLY A 204 -6.86 -3.26 -1.17
CA GLY A 204 -6.90 -1.94 -0.55
C GLY A 204 -6.24 -1.88 0.82
N TYR A 205 -6.45 -0.74 1.47
CA TYR A 205 -5.86 -0.40 2.76
C TYR A 205 -6.94 -0.01 3.75
N ARG A 206 -6.59 -0.03 5.03
CA ARG A 206 -7.41 0.51 6.13
C ARG A 206 -6.55 1.35 7.04
N PRO A 207 -7.08 2.47 7.59
CA PRO A 207 -6.39 3.28 8.58
C PRO A 207 -5.91 2.43 9.76
N ASP A 208 -4.69 2.67 10.23
CA ASP A 208 -4.18 2.05 11.44
C ASP A 208 -4.69 2.83 12.66
N LYS A 209 -5.53 2.19 13.49
CA LYS A 209 -6.20 2.83 14.62
C LYS A 209 -5.49 2.63 15.97
N ALA A 210 -4.42 1.85 16.04
CA ALA A 210 -3.78 1.50 17.31
C ALA A 210 -3.35 2.74 18.12
N LEU A 211 -2.78 3.76 17.45
CA LEU A 211 -2.39 5.00 18.09
C LEU A 211 -3.63 5.83 18.49
N ALA A 212 -4.66 5.89 17.65
CA ALA A 212 -5.91 6.57 17.95
C ALA A 212 -6.60 6.00 19.20
N ASP A 213 -6.63 4.67 19.32
CA ASP A 213 -7.20 3.99 20.49
C ASP A 213 -6.43 4.38 21.77
N THR A 214 -5.10 4.45 21.70
CA THR A 214 -4.25 4.90 22.81
C THR A 214 -4.52 6.36 23.19
N LEU A 215 -4.61 7.25 22.20
CA LEU A 215 -4.90 8.68 22.44
C LEU A 215 -6.29 8.88 23.07
N ASN A 216 -7.28 8.14 22.61
CA ASN A 216 -8.64 8.16 23.15
C ASN A 216 -8.66 7.65 24.60
N GLU A 217 -7.96 6.56 24.92
CA GLU A 217 -7.81 6.03 26.29
C GLU A 217 -7.22 7.08 27.23
N LEU A 218 -6.22 7.82 26.77
CA LEU A 218 -5.55 8.88 27.51
C LEU A 218 -6.32 10.20 27.54
N LYS A 219 -7.42 10.32 26.79
CA LYS A 219 -8.20 11.55 26.60
C LYS A 219 -7.36 12.72 26.03
N ILE A 220 -6.39 12.42 25.20
CA ILE A 220 -5.57 13.41 24.50
C ILE A 220 -6.30 13.82 23.23
N THR A 221 -6.46 15.12 23.04
CA THR A 221 -6.96 15.68 21.77
C THR A 221 -5.92 15.52 20.68
N TYR A 222 -6.33 15.15 19.49
CA TYR A 222 -5.43 14.97 18.36
C TYR A 222 -6.10 15.26 17.03
N HIS A 223 -5.31 15.62 16.04
CA HIS A 223 -5.72 15.73 14.64
C HIS A 223 -5.31 14.47 13.88
N THR A 224 -6.09 14.11 12.87
CA THR A 224 -5.75 12.96 12.00
C THR A 224 -5.73 13.41 10.54
N ILE A 225 -4.64 13.11 9.83
CA ILE A 225 -4.44 13.51 8.42
C ILE A 225 -4.00 12.32 7.55
N GLY A 226 -4.16 12.48 6.24
CA GLY A 226 -3.77 11.48 5.24
C GLY A 226 -4.49 10.15 5.44
N ASP A 227 -3.83 9.06 5.10
CA ASP A 227 -4.39 7.71 5.15
C ASP A 227 -4.74 7.22 6.56
N ALA A 228 -4.20 7.85 7.60
CA ALA A 228 -4.62 7.60 8.98
C ALA A 228 -6.06 8.04 9.25
N ASN A 229 -6.55 9.06 8.53
CA ASN A 229 -7.94 9.51 8.55
C ASN A 229 -8.79 8.76 7.55
N SER A 230 -8.42 8.83 6.28
CA SER A 230 -9.10 8.18 5.16
C SER A 230 -8.10 7.86 4.07
N VAL A 231 -8.09 6.59 3.64
CA VAL A 231 -7.21 6.14 2.55
C VAL A 231 -7.54 6.90 1.28
N GLY A 232 -6.53 7.51 0.68
CA GLY A 232 -6.68 8.37 -0.49
C GLY A 232 -5.43 8.42 -1.36
N THR A 233 -5.26 9.52 -2.08
CA THR A 233 -4.10 9.77 -2.93
C THR A 233 -2.99 10.50 -2.18
N ILE A 234 -1.79 10.51 -2.76
CA ILE A 234 -0.66 11.32 -2.27
C ILE A 234 -1.06 12.79 -2.19
N GLN A 235 -1.83 13.27 -3.16
CA GLN A 235 -2.32 14.65 -3.21
C GLN A 235 -3.26 14.95 -2.02
N ASP A 236 -4.18 14.05 -1.71
CA ASP A 236 -5.10 14.21 -0.59
C ASP A 236 -4.33 14.32 0.74
N ALA A 237 -3.32 13.47 0.94
CA ALA A 237 -2.48 13.50 2.13
C ALA A 237 -1.68 14.81 2.26
N ILE A 238 -1.12 15.31 1.15
CA ILE A 238 -0.40 16.60 1.14
C ILE A 238 -1.35 17.77 1.45
N HIS A 239 -2.54 17.78 0.84
CA HIS A 239 -3.53 18.83 1.08
C HIS A 239 -4.02 18.81 2.53
N ALA A 240 -4.34 17.63 3.08
CA ALA A 240 -4.76 17.49 4.47
C ALA A 240 -3.71 18.05 5.45
N GLY A 241 -2.42 17.76 5.24
CA GLY A 241 -1.34 18.30 6.04
C GLY A 241 -1.19 19.82 5.89
N TYR A 242 -1.31 20.32 4.67
CA TYR A 242 -1.24 21.77 4.40
C TYR A 242 -2.40 22.55 5.04
N ASP A 243 -3.63 22.02 4.92
CA ASP A 243 -4.82 22.69 5.44
C ASP A 243 -4.82 22.68 6.98
N LEU A 244 -4.50 21.55 7.61
CA LEU A 244 -4.32 21.52 9.06
C LEU A 244 -3.25 22.53 9.55
N ALA A 245 -2.10 22.56 8.88
CA ALA A 245 -1.02 23.48 9.25
C ALA A 245 -1.38 24.98 9.13
N LYS A 246 -2.47 25.34 8.44
CA LYS A 246 -2.99 26.72 8.42
C LYS A 246 -3.87 27.02 9.62
N GLU A 247 -4.49 26.01 10.19
CA GLU A 247 -5.40 26.12 11.34
C GLU A 247 -4.64 26.14 12.66
N LEU A 248 -3.52 25.41 12.76
CA LEU A 248 -2.59 25.43 13.88
C LEU A 248 -1.71 26.71 13.85
#